data_d4dbf6cf1b59048bb1f2567c84fdce92
#
_entry.id   d4dbf6cf1b59048bb1f2567c84fdce92
#
_cell.length_a   1.000
_cell.length_b   1.000
_cell.length_c   1.000
_cell.angle_alpha   90.00
_cell.angle_beta   90.00
_cell.angle_gamma   90.00
#
_symmetry.space_group_name_H-M   'P 1'
#
loop_
_entity.id
_entity.type
_entity.pdbx_description
1 polymer ?
#
loop_
_entity_poly.entity_id
_entity_poly.type
_entity_poly.pdbx_seq_one_letter_code
_entity_poly.pdbx_strand_id
1 'polypeptide(L)'
;AGTGKTTIIGTLVSSLWKVKMASVLMAPTGRAAKVMSLYSKTQALTIHKKIYFPKKQKGGGVQFVLSPNKHRNTIFLVDEASMISDTPADSKLFENGSLLDDLMQYVYSGHRCKLILIGDTAQLPPVKLTMSPALDENQLGLQYNKQVDCLELDEVMRQSDSSGILHNATNLRTQIQDEFYEEFRFNLDGFTDLVRL
;
A
#
# COMPACT_ATOMS: atom_id res chain seq x y z
N ALA A 1 -0.51 -9.17 -9.95
CA ALA A 1 -0.27 -7.83 -10.52
C ALA A 1 -1.15 -7.66 -11.76
N GLY A 2 -1.53 -6.41 -12.12
CA GLY A 2 -2.36 -6.17 -13.31
C GLY A 2 -3.87 -6.29 -13.12
N THR A 3 -4.36 -6.47 -11.91
CA THR A 3 -5.78 -6.63 -11.56
C THR A 3 -6.58 -5.31 -11.51
N GLY A 4 -6.07 -4.21 -12.07
CA GLY A 4 -6.83 -2.96 -12.14
C GLY A 4 -6.80 -2.08 -10.88
N LYS A 5 -5.98 -2.37 -9.86
CA LYS A 5 -5.86 -1.55 -8.63
C LYS A 5 -5.75 -0.06 -8.92
N THR A 6 -4.90 0.32 -9.85
CA THR A 6 -4.69 1.71 -10.29
C THR A 6 -5.95 2.36 -10.84
N THR A 7 -6.73 1.63 -11.64
CA THR A 7 -7.99 2.10 -12.23
C THR A 7 -9.04 2.29 -11.15
N ILE A 8 -9.12 1.36 -10.20
CA ILE A 8 -10.05 1.43 -9.07
C ILE A 8 -9.74 2.66 -8.20
N ILE A 9 -8.47 2.94 -7.89
CA ILE A 9 -8.09 4.14 -7.12
C ILE A 9 -8.57 5.41 -7.84
N GLY A 10 -8.28 5.55 -9.13
CA GLY A 10 -8.73 6.72 -9.92
C GLY A 10 -10.24 6.89 -9.93
N THR A 11 -10.97 5.79 -10.12
CA THR A 11 -12.44 5.78 -10.10
C THR A 11 -13.00 6.12 -8.73
N LEU A 12 -12.41 5.55 -7.67
CA LEU A 12 -12.81 5.81 -6.27
C LEU A 12 -12.63 7.28 -5.91
N VAL A 13 -11.46 7.86 -6.20
CA VAL A 13 -11.17 9.28 -5.96
C VAL A 13 -12.18 10.17 -6.69
N SER A 14 -12.46 9.87 -7.97
CA SER A 14 -13.46 10.60 -8.76
C SER A 14 -14.86 10.48 -8.17
N SER A 15 -15.25 9.30 -7.69
CA SER A 15 -16.56 9.06 -7.07
C SER A 15 -16.69 9.76 -5.72
N LEU A 16 -15.65 9.74 -4.90
CA LEU A 16 -15.62 10.47 -3.62
C LEU A 16 -15.81 11.98 -3.84
N TRP A 17 -15.15 12.52 -4.86
CA TRP A 17 -15.30 13.93 -5.20
C TRP A 17 -16.75 14.30 -5.60
N LYS A 18 -17.44 13.44 -6.37
CA LYS A 18 -18.85 13.65 -6.76
C LYS A 18 -19.79 13.71 -5.55
N VAL A 19 -19.52 12.93 -4.51
CA VAL A 19 -20.31 12.92 -3.27
C VAL A 19 -19.78 13.92 -2.23
N LYS A 20 -18.86 14.80 -2.61
CA LYS A 20 -18.25 15.84 -1.76
C LYS A 20 -17.51 15.25 -0.54
N MET A 21 -16.99 14.05 -0.64
CA MET A 21 -16.11 13.46 0.37
C MET A 21 -14.65 13.78 0.05
N ALA A 22 -13.93 14.28 1.04
CA ALA A 22 -12.50 14.54 0.91
C ALA A 22 -11.72 13.22 0.85
N SER A 23 -10.68 13.19 0.03
CA SER A 23 -9.72 12.09 -0.02
C SER A 23 -8.29 12.60 0.13
N VAL A 24 -7.45 11.79 0.76
CA VAL A 24 -6.00 12.02 0.90
C VAL A 24 -5.28 10.78 0.38
N LEU A 25 -4.39 10.99 -0.59
CA LEU A 25 -3.68 9.92 -1.26
C LEU A 25 -2.26 9.84 -0.72
N MET A 26 -1.83 8.63 -0.39
CA MET A 26 -0.50 8.39 0.17
C MET A 26 0.12 7.11 -0.40
N ALA A 27 1.44 7.03 -0.33
CA ALA A 27 2.19 5.82 -0.63
C ALA A 27 3.45 5.73 0.25
N PRO A 28 4.04 4.54 0.43
CA PRO A 28 5.26 4.38 1.24
C PRO A 28 6.46 5.11 0.66
N THR A 29 6.57 5.20 -0.67
CA THR A 29 7.73 5.77 -1.37
C THR A 29 7.36 6.98 -2.24
N GLY A 30 8.33 7.84 -2.50
CA GLY A 30 8.14 8.99 -3.39
C GLY A 30 7.80 8.59 -4.83
N ARG A 31 8.36 7.48 -5.32
CA ARG A 31 8.06 6.94 -6.65
C ARG A 31 6.60 6.50 -6.74
N ALA A 32 6.12 5.72 -5.77
CA ALA A 32 4.74 5.26 -5.72
C ALA A 32 3.76 6.43 -5.59
N ALA A 33 4.06 7.43 -4.73
CA ALA A 33 3.26 8.64 -4.61
C ALA A 33 3.18 9.42 -5.92
N LYS A 34 4.29 9.54 -6.66
CA LYS A 34 4.30 10.21 -7.98
C LYS A 34 3.45 9.46 -8.99
N VAL A 35 3.56 8.13 -9.06
CA VAL A 35 2.74 7.29 -9.94
C VAL A 35 1.27 7.42 -9.58
N MET A 36 0.92 7.30 -8.29
CA MET A 36 -0.43 7.49 -7.78
C MET A 36 -1.02 8.85 -8.17
N SER A 37 -0.23 9.92 -8.09
CA SER A 37 -0.67 11.26 -8.49
C SER A 37 -0.99 11.35 -9.99
N LEU A 38 -0.23 10.65 -10.84
CA LEU A 38 -0.42 10.70 -12.29
C LEU A 38 -1.77 10.08 -12.71
N TYR A 39 -2.09 8.89 -12.19
CA TYR A 39 -3.31 8.22 -12.63
C TYR A 39 -4.57 8.67 -11.89
N SER A 40 -4.45 9.12 -10.63
CA SER A 40 -5.59 9.66 -9.88
C SER A 40 -5.90 11.11 -10.22
N LYS A 41 -5.01 11.81 -10.92
CA LYS A 41 -5.08 13.26 -11.20
C LYS A 41 -5.22 14.10 -9.92
N THR A 42 -4.78 13.55 -8.80
CA THR A 42 -4.86 14.18 -7.49
C THR A 42 -3.51 14.01 -6.80
N GLN A 43 -3.04 15.04 -6.12
CA GLN A 43 -1.74 15.00 -5.46
C GLN A 43 -1.70 13.90 -4.39
N ALA A 44 -0.76 12.98 -4.54
CA ALA A 44 -0.41 12.01 -3.52
C ALA A 44 0.92 12.39 -2.85
N LEU A 45 1.05 12.07 -1.58
CA LEU A 45 2.25 12.32 -0.78
C LEU A 45 2.83 11.00 -0.27
N THR A 46 4.07 11.00 0.17
CA THR A 46 4.54 9.87 0.97
C THR A 46 3.84 9.88 2.33
N ILE A 47 3.65 8.69 2.92
CA ILE A 47 3.09 8.56 4.27
C ILE A 47 3.88 9.47 5.22
N HIS A 48 5.20 9.36 5.23
CA HIS A 48 6.08 10.17 6.07
C HIS A 48 5.85 11.67 5.93
N LYS A 49 5.78 12.17 4.68
CA LYS A 49 5.55 13.59 4.43
C LYS A 49 4.18 14.07 4.90
N LYS A 50 3.20 13.17 4.95
CA LYS A 50 1.83 13.51 5.34
C LYS A 50 1.63 13.50 6.85
N ILE A 51 2.17 12.49 7.54
CA ILE A 51 1.84 12.26 8.94
C ILE A 51 2.86 12.83 9.94
N TYR A 52 4.09 13.14 9.50
CA TYR A 52 5.13 13.67 10.39
C TYR A 52 5.48 15.11 10.09
N PHE A 53 5.98 15.79 11.12
CA PHE A 53 6.69 17.06 10.99
C PHE A 53 8.00 17.05 11.79
N PRO A 54 9.03 17.76 11.33
CA PRO A 54 10.30 17.82 12.02
C PRO A 54 10.21 18.74 13.24
N LYS A 55 10.68 18.28 14.41
CA LYS A 55 10.78 19.03 15.65
C LYS A 55 12.23 19.09 16.10
N LYS A 56 12.74 20.28 16.36
CA LYS A 56 14.08 20.46 16.92
C LYS A 56 14.13 19.99 18.37
N GLN A 57 15.14 19.22 18.74
CA GLN A 57 15.38 18.77 20.10
C GLN A 57 16.23 19.79 20.87
N LYS A 58 16.04 19.85 22.22
CA LYS A 58 16.79 20.77 23.11
C LYS A 58 18.30 20.50 23.18
N GLY A 59 18.77 19.38 22.68
CA GLY A 59 20.21 19.01 22.65
C GLY A 59 20.85 19.06 21.28
N GLY A 60 20.17 19.66 20.29
CA GLY A 60 20.56 19.59 18.87
C GLY A 60 20.03 18.31 18.19
N GLY A 61 19.79 18.39 16.90
CA GLY A 61 19.17 17.32 16.13
C GLY A 61 17.70 17.57 15.81
N VAL A 62 17.15 16.70 14.96
CA VAL A 62 15.75 16.75 14.51
C VAL A 62 15.10 15.40 14.82
N GLN A 63 13.91 15.45 15.36
CA GLN A 63 13.04 14.30 15.54
C GLN A 63 11.76 14.50 14.75
N PHE A 64 11.27 13.45 14.12
CA PHE A 64 9.99 13.45 13.44
C PHE A 64 8.90 13.05 14.43
N VAL A 65 7.94 13.93 14.63
CA VAL A 65 6.79 13.72 15.50
C VAL A 65 5.51 13.69 14.71
N LEU A 66 4.51 12.98 15.23
CA LEU A 66 3.24 12.82 14.54
C LEU A 66 2.50 14.17 14.48
N SER A 67 2.06 14.52 13.26
CA SER A 67 1.28 15.74 13.03
C SER A 67 -0.14 15.60 13.59
N PRO A 68 -0.76 16.66 14.10
CA PRO A 68 -2.18 16.62 14.43
C PRO A 68 -3.02 16.44 13.15
N ASN A 69 -3.92 15.49 13.15
CA ASN A 69 -4.85 15.30 12.04
C ASN A 69 -6.04 16.26 12.16
N LYS A 70 -6.10 17.25 11.27
CA LYS A 70 -7.19 18.24 11.19
C LYS A 70 -8.28 17.85 10.18
N HIS A 71 -8.17 16.69 9.55
CA HIS A 71 -9.15 16.23 8.56
C HIS A 71 -10.47 15.81 9.21
N ARG A 72 -11.57 16.01 8.46
CA ARG A 72 -12.92 15.61 8.83
C ARG A 72 -13.60 14.92 7.67
N ASN A 73 -14.37 13.85 7.92
CA ASN A 73 -15.09 13.10 6.90
C ASN A 73 -14.21 12.77 5.68
N THR A 74 -12.98 12.31 5.93
CA THR A 74 -11.94 12.13 4.92
C THR A 74 -11.56 10.67 4.79
N ILE A 75 -11.44 10.19 3.56
CA ILE A 75 -10.92 8.86 3.27
C ILE A 75 -9.45 8.98 2.90
N PHE A 76 -8.62 8.30 3.65
CA PHE A 76 -7.19 8.15 3.37
C PHE A 76 -6.99 6.89 2.54
N LEU A 77 -6.36 7.04 1.37
CA LEU A 77 -6.01 5.92 0.49
C LEU A 77 -4.51 5.76 0.50
N VAL A 78 -4.05 4.56 0.79
CA VAL A 78 -2.62 4.20 0.77
C VAL A 78 -2.42 3.10 -0.26
N ASP A 79 -1.67 3.41 -1.32
CA ASP A 79 -1.25 2.44 -2.33
C ASP A 79 0.10 1.82 -1.93
N GLU A 80 0.42 0.64 -2.49
CA GLU A 80 1.63 -0.13 -2.18
C GLU A 80 1.77 -0.48 -0.68
N ALA A 81 0.65 -0.79 -0.03
CA ALA A 81 0.64 -1.12 1.40
C ALA A 81 1.44 -2.38 1.75
N SER A 82 1.75 -3.24 0.76
CA SER A 82 2.68 -4.38 0.92
C SER A 82 4.06 -4.00 1.43
N MET A 83 4.47 -2.73 1.28
CA MET A 83 5.76 -2.22 1.76
C MET A 83 5.74 -1.66 3.18
N ILE A 84 4.59 -1.61 3.85
CA ILE A 84 4.45 -1.02 5.18
C ILE A 84 4.82 -2.07 6.24
N SER A 85 5.72 -1.69 7.15
CA SER A 85 6.13 -2.50 8.28
C SER A 85 5.57 -1.94 9.59
N ASP A 86 5.35 -2.82 10.56
CA ASP A 86 5.12 -2.50 11.96
C ASP A 86 6.40 -2.56 12.79
N THR A 87 7.53 -2.90 12.16
CA THR A 87 8.82 -2.92 12.85
C THR A 87 9.21 -1.52 13.30
N PRO A 88 9.64 -1.35 14.55
CA PRO A 88 10.08 -0.06 15.05
C PRO A 88 11.21 0.51 14.20
N ALA A 89 11.03 1.74 13.72
CA ALA A 89 12.09 2.51 13.09
C ALA A 89 13.11 2.98 14.14
N ASP A 90 14.24 3.56 13.69
CA ASP A 90 15.23 4.12 14.61
C ASP A 90 14.56 5.16 15.53
N SER A 91 14.46 4.82 16.82
CA SER A 91 13.82 5.64 17.86
C SER A 91 14.46 7.01 18.06
N LYS A 92 15.67 7.23 17.53
CA LYS A 92 16.31 8.56 17.55
C LYS A 92 15.67 9.53 16.57
N LEU A 93 15.09 9.02 15.48
CA LEU A 93 14.49 9.83 14.42
C LEU A 93 12.98 9.95 14.55
N PHE A 94 12.30 8.90 15.01
CA PHE A 94 10.83 8.86 15.11
C PHE A 94 10.39 8.67 16.55
N GLU A 95 9.33 9.40 16.95
CA GLU A 95 8.85 9.41 18.33
C GLU A 95 8.25 8.07 18.75
N ASN A 96 7.44 7.44 17.90
CA ASN A 96 6.67 6.23 18.25
C ASN A 96 7.21 4.94 17.62
N GLY A 97 8.02 5.03 16.61
CA GLY A 97 8.80 3.91 16.06
C GLY A 97 8.17 3.13 14.91
N SER A 98 6.89 2.74 14.92
CA SER A 98 6.26 1.96 13.84
C SER A 98 5.49 2.86 12.87
N LEU A 99 5.78 2.69 11.56
CA LEU A 99 5.08 3.45 10.52
C LEU A 99 3.59 3.09 10.45
N LEU A 100 3.24 1.82 10.64
CA LEU A 100 1.85 1.37 10.62
C LEU A 100 1.08 1.92 11.83
N ASP A 101 1.66 1.86 13.04
CA ASP A 101 1.03 2.41 14.24
C ASP A 101 0.79 3.90 14.11
N ASP A 102 1.80 4.65 13.65
CA ASP A 102 1.69 6.08 13.45
C ASP A 102 0.67 6.46 12.38
N LEU A 103 0.58 5.69 11.29
CA LEU A 103 -0.44 5.88 10.26
C LEU A 103 -1.84 5.66 10.82
N MET A 104 -2.06 4.57 11.56
CA MET A 104 -3.34 4.26 12.19
C MET A 104 -3.72 5.33 13.21
N GLN A 105 -2.80 5.70 14.09
CA GLN A 105 -3.02 6.76 15.08
C GLN A 105 -3.34 8.09 14.38
N TYR A 106 -2.58 8.48 13.36
CA TYR A 106 -2.82 9.70 12.61
C TYR A 106 -4.22 9.73 11.99
N VAL A 107 -4.58 8.71 11.22
CA VAL A 107 -5.85 8.68 10.49
C VAL A 107 -7.03 8.73 11.46
N TYR A 108 -7.02 7.89 12.50
CA TYR A 108 -8.16 7.76 13.40
C TYR A 108 -8.20 8.81 14.52
N SER A 109 -7.18 9.66 14.66
CA SER A 109 -7.28 10.89 15.47
C SER A 109 -8.12 11.98 14.80
N GLY A 110 -8.37 11.88 13.49
CA GLY A 110 -9.27 12.77 12.76
C GLY A 110 -10.75 12.44 12.98
N HIS A 111 -11.61 13.43 12.72
CA HIS A 111 -13.06 13.24 12.92
C HIS A 111 -13.70 12.50 11.73
N ARG A 112 -14.25 11.30 11.97
CA ARG A 112 -14.87 10.43 10.94
C ARG A 112 -13.97 10.17 9.74
N CYS A 113 -12.68 9.97 10.00
CA CYS A 113 -11.74 9.55 8.99
C CYS A 113 -11.73 8.03 8.83
N LYS A 114 -11.50 7.56 7.60
CA LYS A 114 -11.38 6.15 7.25
C LYS A 114 -10.08 5.91 6.50
N LEU A 115 -9.57 4.70 6.55
CA LEU A 115 -8.36 4.26 5.86
C LEU A 115 -8.71 3.15 4.87
N ILE A 116 -8.15 3.23 3.67
CA ILE A 116 -8.16 2.16 2.68
C ILE A 116 -6.69 1.84 2.38
N LEU A 117 -6.30 0.61 2.65
CA LEU A 117 -4.98 0.07 2.35
C LEU A 117 -5.08 -0.77 1.07
N ILE A 118 -4.23 -0.49 0.09
CA ILE A 118 -4.24 -1.15 -1.20
C ILE A 118 -2.86 -1.72 -1.44
N GLY A 119 -2.77 -3.00 -1.72
CA GLY A 119 -1.50 -3.68 -1.91
C GLY A 119 -1.64 -4.97 -2.71
N ASP A 120 -0.59 -5.72 -2.75
CA ASP A 120 -0.53 -7.03 -3.39
C ASP A 120 0.28 -7.98 -2.49
N THR A 121 -0.38 -8.99 -1.94
CA THR A 121 0.25 -9.97 -1.04
C THR A 121 1.30 -10.84 -1.73
N ALA A 122 1.28 -10.90 -3.07
CA ALA A 122 2.30 -11.59 -3.86
C ALA A 122 3.52 -10.70 -4.19
N GLN A 123 3.52 -9.41 -3.79
CA GLN A 123 4.71 -8.56 -3.87
C GLN A 123 5.62 -8.79 -2.67
N LEU A 124 6.89 -8.35 -2.83
CA LEU A 124 7.88 -8.48 -1.74
C LEU A 124 7.40 -7.76 -0.47
N PRO A 125 7.30 -8.49 0.64
CA PRO A 125 6.94 -7.91 1.93
C PRO A 125 8.08 -7.04 2.50
N PRO A 126 7.84 -6.33 3.59
CA PRO A 126 8.89 -5.63 4.31
C PRO A 126 9.99 -6.59 4.78
N VAL A 127 11.20 -6.08 4.95
CA VAL A 127 12.37 -6.87 5.35
C VAL A 127 12.08 -7.65 6.64
N LYS A 128 12.38 -8.95 6.65
CA LYS A 128 12.15 -9.90 7.75
C LYS A 128 10.68 -10.28 8.01
N LEU A 129 9.76 -9.92 7.15
CA LEU A 129 8.37 -10.32 7.25
C LEU A 129 7.99 -11.20 6.05
N THR A 130 7.04 -12.10 6.24
CA THR A 130 6.46 -12.93 5.18
C THR A 130 5.30 -12.23 4.47
N MET A 131 4.62 -11.34 5.18
CA MET A 131 3.55 -10.49 4.67
C MET A 131 3.58 -9.13 5.38
N SER A 132 3.10 -8.10 4.71
CA SER A 132 2.94 -6.79 5.36
C SER A 132 1.78 -6.84 6.37
N PRO A 133 1.98 -6.40 7.62
CA PRO A 133 0.92 -6.29 8.62
C PRO A 133 -0.21 -5.33 8.19
N ALA A 134 0.08 -4.42 7.27
CA ALA A 134 -0.93 -3.52 6.70
C ALA A 134 -1.91 -4.22 5.73
N LEU A 135 -1.65 -5.48 5.36
CA LEU A 135 -2.53 -6.30 4.51
C LEU A 135 -3.10 -7.52 5.26
N ASP A 136 -2.84 -7.63 6.56
CA ASP A 136 -3.41 -8.67 7.41
C ASP A 136 -4.65 -8.13 8.15
N GLU A 137 -5.85 -8.56 7.69
CA GLU A 137 -7.11 -8.09 8.28
C GLU A 137 -7.28 -8.49 9.74
N ASN A 138 -6.82 -9.69 10.12
CA ASN A 138 -6.91 -10.18 11.48
C ASN A 138 -6.02 -9.37 12.42
N GLN A 139 -4.77 -9.13 11.99
CA GLN A 139 -3.83 -8.32 12.75
C GLN A 139 -4.34 -6.89 12.90
N LEU A 140 -4.80 -6.26 11.81
CA LEU A 140 -5.37 -4.90 11.84
C LEU A 140 -6.60 -4.82 12.75
N GLY A 141 -7.51 -5.80 12.67
CA GLY A 141 -8.71 -5.85 13.50
C GLY A 141 -8.39 -5.97 14.99
N LEU A 142 -7.52 -6.91 15.33
CA LEU A 142 -7.16 -7.19 16.74
C LEU A 142 -6.29 -6.08 17.36
N GLN A 143 -5.23 -5.66 16.64
CA GLN A 143 -4.26 -4.70 17.18
C GLN A 143 -4.85 -3.30 17.35
N TYR A 144 -5.69 -2.87 16.42
CA TYR A 144 -6.24 -1.51 16.43
C TYR A 144 -7.70 -1.43 16.85
N ASN A 145 -8.33 -2.55 17.18
CA ASN A 145 -9.75 -2.65 17.53
C ASN A 145 -10.64 -1.94 16.49
N LYS A 146 -10.45 -2.31 15.22
CA LYS A 146 -11.20 -1.75 14.08
C LYS A 146 -11.92 -2.87 13.34
N GLN A 147 -13.10 -2.54 12.82
CA GLN A 147 -13.71 -3.37 11.80
C GLN A 147 -12.91 -3.20 10.51
N VAL A 148 -12.49 -4.31 9.93
CA VAL A 148 -11.75 -4.39 8.68
C VAL A 148 -12.60 -5.17 7.69
N ASP A 149 -12.75 -4.64 6.49
CA ASP A 149 -13.43 -5.30 5.37
C ASP A 149 -12.36 -5.52 4.29
N CYS A 150 -12.11 -6.77 3.91
CA CYS A 150 -11.14 -7.14 2.89
C CYS A 150 -11.84 -7.42 1.55
N LEU A 151 -11.27 -6.91 0.46
CA LEU A 151 -11.71 -7.18 -0.90
C LEU A 151 -10.51 -7.60 -1.73
N GLU A 152 -10.60 -8.75 -2.35
CA GLU A 152 -9.59 -9.24 -3.28
C GLU A 152 -10.02 -9.03 -4.73
N LEU A 153 -9.05 -8.61 -5.58
CA LEU A 153 -9.22 -8.48 -7.03
C LEU A 153 -8.49 -9.65 -7.70
N ASP A 154 -9.23 -10.58 -8.22
CA ASP A 154 -8.74 -11.82 -8.83
C ASP A 154 -8.59 -11.73 -10.35
N GLU A 155 -9.40 -10.93 -11.03
CA GLU A 155 -9.33 -10.77 -12.49
C GLU A 155 -8.12 -9.95 -12.94
N VAL A 156 -7.36 -10.49 -13.89
CA VAL A 156 -6.21 -9.82 -14.49
C VAL A 156 -6.64 -9.01 -15.71
N MET A 157 -6.54 -7.68 -15.64
CA MET A 157 -7.06 -6.75 -16.65
C MET A 157 -5.99 -6.09 -17.53
N ARG A 158 -4.70 -6.28 -17.25
CA ARG A 158 -3.64 -5.44 -17.82
C ARG A 158 -2.92 -5.97 -19.05
N GLN A 159 -3.02 -7.24 -19.35
CA GLN A 159 -2.21 -7.83 -20.43
C GLN A 159 -3.06 -8.71 -21.34
N SER A 160 -2.64 -8.84 -22.60
CA SER A 160 -3.28 -9.75 -23.55
C SER A 160 -3.01 -11.20 -23.14
N ASP A 161 -3.93 -12.09 -23.45
CA ASP A 161 -3.80 -13.54 -23.23
C ASP A 161 -2.54 -14.16 -23.88
N SER A 162 -1.88 -13.40 -24.76
CA SER A 162 -0.63 -13.80 -25.43
C SER A 162 0.66 -13.37 -24.71
N SER A 163 0.56 -12.77 -23.50
CA SER A 163 1.76 -12.38 -22.74
C SER A 163 2.34 -13.54 -21.96
N GLY A 164 3.57 -13.93 -22.29
CA GLY A 164 4.32 -14.95 -21.56
C GLY A 164 4.74 -14.48 -20.17
N ILE A 165 4.99 -13.18 -19.99
CA ILE A 165 5.26 -12.58 -18.67
C ILE A 165 4.05 -12.78 -17.76
N LEU A 166 2.84 -12.50 -18.26
CA LEU A 166 1.62 -12.68 -17.49
C LEU A 166 1.37 -14.16 -17.16
N HIS A 167 1.50 -15.03 -18.17
CA HIS A 167 1.31 -16.47 -18.01
C HIS A 167 2.21 -17.03 -16.90
N ASN A 168 3.51 -16.76 -16.96
CA ASN A 168 4.45 -17.23 -15.94
C ASN A 168 4.21 -16.60 -14.55
N ALA A 169 3.89 -15.31 -14.49
CA ALA A 169 3.57 -14.65 -13.24
C ALA A 169 2.29 -15.18 -12.59
N THR A 170 1.28 -15.52 -13.39
CA THR A 170 0.03 -16.12 -12.91
C THR A 170 0.27 -17.53 -12.36
N ASN A 171 1.01 -18.37 -13.11
CA ASN A 171 1.34 -19.72 -12.68
C ASN A 171 2.12 -19.71 -11.36
N LEU A 172 3.13 -18.82 -11.24
CA LEU A 172 3.89 -18.66 -10.00
C LEU A 172 3.00 -18.25 -8.82
N ARG A 173 2.07 -17.32 -9.06
CA ARG A 173 1.13 -16.87 -8.04
C ARG A 173 0.21 -18.00 -7.57
N THR A 174 -0.32 -18.79 -8.50
CA THR A 174 -1.16 -19.94 -8.16
C THR A 174 -0.39 -20.96 -7.32
N GLN A 175 0.85 -21.29 -7.70
CA GLN A 175 1.68 -22.20 -6.91
C GLN A 175 1.94 -21.69 -5.48
N ILE A 176 2.15 -20.37 -5.32
CA ILE A 176 2.33 -19.75 -4.00
C ILE A 176 1.02 -19.83 -3.17
N GLN A 177 -0.14 -19.60 -3.80
CA GLN A 177 -1.43 -19.66 -3.12
C GLN A 177 -1.82 -21.08 -2.71
N ASP A 178 -1.51 -22.08 -3.55
CA ASP A 178 -1.81 -23.49 -3.31
C ASP A 178 -0.77 -24.16 -2.39
N GLU A 179 0.23 -23.41 -1.90
CA GLU A 179 1.36 -23.94 -1.12
C GLU A 179 2.10 -25.09 -1.82
N PHE A 180 2.03 -25.13 -3.15
CA PHE A 180 2.59 -26.18 -3.97
C PHE A 180 3.98 -25.77 -4.49
N TYR A 181 5.03 -26.25 -3.85
CA TYR A 181 6.42 -25.85 -4.11
C TYR A 181 7.14 -26.88 -4.99
N GLU A 182 6.66 -27.06 -6.24
CA GLU A 182 7.47 -27.73 -7.27
C GLU A 182 8.50 -26.75 -7.88
N GLU A 183 9.54 -27.31 -8.52
CA GLU A 183 10.51 -26.50 -9.23
C GLU A 183 9.82 -25.67 -10.30
N PHE A 184 9.73 -24.35 -10.11
CA PHE A 184 9.11 -23.45 -11.05
C PHE A 184 9.96 -23.33 -12.32
N ARG A 185 9.37 -23.65 -13.48
CA ARG A 185 10.00 -23.51 -14.80
C ARG A 185 9.26 -22.46 -15.61
N PHE A 186 10.02 -21.47 -16.09
CA PHE A 186 9.45 -20.50 -17.00
C PHE A 186 9.05 -21.15 -18.32
N ASN A 187 7.79 -20.97 -18.71
CA ASN A 187 7.33 -21.31 -20.04
C ASN A 187 7.71 -20.16 -20.99
N LEU A 188 8.60 -20.41 -21.93
CA LEU A 188 9.11 -19.43 -22.89
C LEU A 188 8.53 -19.62 -24.28
N ASP A 189 7.87 -20.75 -24.52
CA ASP A 189 7.43 -21.17 -25.86
C ASP A 189 6.16 -20.43 -26.28
N GLY A 190 6.18 -19.91 -27.52
CA GLY A 190 5.02 -19.29 -28.14
C GLY A 190 4.75 -17.83 -27.73
N PHE A 191 5.61 -17.23 -26.91
CA PHE A 191 5.45 -15.85 -26.46
C PHE A 191 6.47 -14.92 -27.12
N THR A 192 6.01 -13.73 -27.54
CA THR A 192 6.85 -12.73 -28.20
C THR A 192 7.54 -11.78 -27.23
N ASP A 193 7.05 -11.71 -26.00
CA ASP A 193 7.54 -10.85 -24.93
C ASP A 193 8.57 -11.53 -23.99
N LEU A 194 8.92 -12.78 -24.26
CA LEU A 194 9.95 -13.54 -23.57
C LEU A 194 11.03 -14.01 -24.54
N VAL A 195 12.29 -13.75 -24.18
CA VAL A 195 13.46 -14.20 -24.94
C VAL A 195 14.43 -14.91 -23.97
N ARG A 196 14.88 -16.09 -24.40
CA ARG A 196 15.98 -16.78 -23.69
C ARG A 196 17.30 -16.19 -24.21
N LEU A 197 18.09 -15.63 -23.31
CA LEU A 197 19.46 -15.16 -23.59
C LEU A 197 20.45 -16.30 -23.49
#